data_4fff85e837035f117eadf72960060d9b
#
_entry.id   4fff85e837035f117eadf72960060d9b
#
_cell.length_a   1.000
_cell.length_b   1.000
_cell.length_c   1.000
_cell.angle_alpha   90.00
_cell.angle_beta   90.00
_cell.angle_gamma   90.00
#
_symmetry.space_group_name_H-M   'P 1'
#
loop_
_entity.id
_entity.type
_entity.pdbx_description
1 polymer ?
#
loop_
_entity_poly.entity_id
_entity_poly.type
_entity_poly.pdbx_seq_one_letter_code
_entity_poly.pdbx_strand_id
1 'polypeptide(L)'
;MFAAKVLVVDDSPTMRQFIVFALQRLPGLQIDEAGDGVAALKQLSSEKYDLLLTDINMPMMDGLKLVGLVRNDVGYKKLPIIVVTTEGSNVTRERALGIGANEYLTKPLQTAKLIAVVRNLLDPERRRD
;
A
#
# COMPACT_ATOMS: atom_id res chain seq x y z
N MET A 1 -4.77 8.99 17.28
CA MET A 1 -3.98 7.75 17.32
C MET A 1 -4.66 6.67 16.49
N PHE A 2 -3.89 5.93 15.71
CA PHE A 2 -4.41 4.81 14.92
C PHE A 2 -3.91 3.49 15.53
N ALA A 3 -4.79 2.52 15.65
CA ALA A 3 -4.41 1.16 16.03
C ALA A 3 -4.53 0.30 14.77
N ALA A 4 -3.54 0.42 13.89
CA ALA A 4 -3.62 -0.18 12.56
C ALA A 4 -2.28 -0.81 12.16
N LYS A 5 -2.36 -1.84 11.32
CA LYS A 5 -1.20 -2.57 10.81
C LYS A 5 -1.06 -2.33 9.31
N VAL A 6 0.11 -1.89 8.89
CA VAL A 6 0.38 -1.49 7.51
C VAL A 6 1.47 -2.38 6.93
N LEU A 7 1.27 -2.84 5.69
CA LEU A 7 2.29 -3.58 4.94
C LEU A 7 2.82 -2.69 3.81
N VAL A 8 4.14 -2.50 3.80
CA VAL A 8 4.84 -1.72 2.77
C VAL A 8 5.62 -2.69 1.87
N VAL A 9 5.30 -2.68 0.58
CA VAL A 9 5.89 -3.59 -0.40
C VAL A 9 6.65 -2.79 -1.46
N ASP A 10 7.96 -2.98 -1.52
CA ASP A 10 8.83 -2.33 -2.50
C ASP A 10 10.13 -3.13 -2.56
N ASP A 11 10.65 -3.38 -3.75
CA ASP A 11 11.90 -4.12 -3.88
C ASP A 11 13.13 -3.28 -3.52
N SER A 12 12.97 -1.97 -3.36
CA SER A 12 14.04 -1.07 -2.92
C SER A 12 14.04 -0.93 -1.40
N PRO A 13 15.07 -1.42 -0.69
CA PRO A 13 15.15 -1.23 0.76
C PRO A 13 15.18 0.24 1.16
N THR A 14 15.86 1.07 0.37
CA THR A 14 15.93 2.52 0.63
C THR A 14 14.55 3.16 0.57
N MET A 15 13.75 2.78 -0.43
CA MET A 15 12.41 3.33 -0.56
C MET A 15 11.49 2.85 0.56
N ARG A 16 11.60 1.56 0.94
CA ARG A 16 10.83 1.07 2.09
C ARG A 16 11.15 1.84 3.35
N GLN A 17 12.45 2.10 3.61
CA GLN A 17 12.87 2.87 4.78
C GLN A 17 12.30 4.28 4.77
N PHE A 18 12.29 4.92 3.60
CA PHE A 18 11.71 6.25 3.47
C PHE A 18 10.23 6.25 3.85
N ILE A 19 9.48 5.29 3.34
CA ILE A 19 8.05 5.19 3.60
C ILE A 19 7.79 4.88 5.07
N VAL A 20 8.52 3.93 5.64
CA VAL A 20 8.39 3.56 7.06
C VAL A 20 8.68 4.76 7.95
N PHE A 21 9.76 5.47 7.66
CA PHE A 21 10.13 6.66 8.43
C PHE A 21 9.03 7.73 8.38
N ALA A 22 8.47 7.96 7.19
CA ALA A 22 7.39 8.92 7.04
C ALA A 22 6.15 8.51 7.84
N LEU A 23 5.79 7.22 7.80
CA LEU A 23 4.60 6.72 8.47
C LEU A 23 4.74 6.69 9.99
N GLN A 24 5.97 6.67 10.50
CA GLN A 24 6.19 6.71 11.96
C GLN A 24 5.72 8.01 12.59
N ARG A 25 5.41 9.03 11.79
CA ARG A 25 4.80 10.26 12.30
C ARG A 25 3.35 10.06 12.72
N LEU A 26 2.73 8.97 12.29
CA LEU A 26 1.36 8.64 12.70
C LEU A 26 1.43 7.66 13.87
N PRO A 27 1.06 8.10 15.09
CA PRO A 27 1.17 7.23 16.25
C PRO A 27 0.18 6.07 16.18
N GLY A 28 0.60 4.91 16.66
CA GLY A 28 -0.26 3.74 16.71
C GLY A 28 -0.17 2.84 15.50
N LEU A 29 0.65 3.15 14.50
CA LEU A 29 0.83 2.27 13.36
C LEU A 29 1.90 1.23 13.64
N GLN A 30 1.57 -0.02 13.35
CA GLN A 30 2.54 -1.10 13.25
C GLN A 30 2.84 -1.30 11.77
N ILE A 31 4.12 -1.22 11.39
CA ILE A 31 4.51 -1.22 9.99
C ILE A 31 5.40 -2.42 9.71
N ASP A 32 4.97 -3.28 8.79
CA ASP A 32 5.75 -4.40 8.31
C ASP A 32 6.21 -4.14 6.88
N GLU A 33 7.26 -4.82 6.45
CA GLU A 33 7.84 -4.64 5.13
C GLU A 33 7.92 -5.96 4.38
N ALA A 34 7.77 -5.90 3.06
CA ALA A 34 8.01 -7.02 2.16
C ALA A 34 8.80 -6.52 0.96
N GLY A 35 9.75 -7.33 0.49
CA GLY A 35 10.62 -6.95 -0.62
C GLY A 35 10.08 -7.31 -1.99
N ASP A 36 9.00 -8.08 -2.07
CA ASP A 36 8.37 -8.47 -3.34
C ASP A 36 6.95 -8.92 -3.10
N GLY A 37 6.22 -9.17 -4.21
CA GLY A 37 4.81 -9.53 -4.14
C GLY A 37 4.55 -10.89 -3.53
N VAL A 38 5.45 -11.85 -3.72
CA VAL A 38 5.29 -13.19 -3.15
C VAL A 38 5.39 -13.13 -1.64
N ALA A 39 6.41 -12.43 -1.13
CA ALA A 39 6.56 -12.22 0.31
C ALA A 39 5.35 -11.48 0.89
N ALA A 40 4.84 -10.49 0.16
CA ALA A 40 3.67 -9.74 0.59
C ALA A 40 2.44 -10.64 0.74
N LEU A 41 2.17 -11.49 -0.25
CA LEU A 41 1.04 -12.42 -0.19
C LEU A 41 1.16 -13.37 0.99
N LYS A 42 2.36 -13.84 1.26
CA LYS A 42 2.61 -14.72 2.39
C LYS A 42 2.27 -14.04 3.72
N GLN A 43 2.70 -12.80 3.88
CA GLN A 43 2.40 -12.03 5.08
C GLN A 43 0.90 -11.72 5.19
N LEU A 44 0.26 -11.36 4.08
CA LEU A 44 -1.18 -11.08 4.06
C LEU A 44 -2.01 -12.30 4.42
N SER A 45 -1.53 -13.51 4.12
CA SER A 45 -2.24 -14.74 4.45
C SER A 45 -2.05 -15.16 5.90
N SER A 46 -0.98 -14.74 6.55
CA SER A 46 -0.67 -15.15 7.92
C SER A 46 -1.04 -14.12 8.99
N GLU A 47 -1.23 -12.87 8.62
CA GLU A 47 -1.56 -11.79 9.54
C GLU A 47 -2.59 -10.87 8.90
N LYS A 48 -3.31 -10.12 9.74
CA LYS A 48 -4.29 -9.15 9.24
C LYS A 48 -3.67 -7.77 9.10
N TYR A 49 -3.94 -7.13 7.99
CA TYR A 49 -3.47 -5.78 7.70
C TYR A 49 -4.65 -4.84 7.45
N ASP A 50 -4.42 -3.56 7.76
CA ASP A 50 -5.43 -2.51 7.60
C ASP A 50 -5.12 -1.61 6.41
N LEU A 51 -3.92 -1.70 5.85
CA LEU A 51 -3.49 -0.88 4.72
C LEU A 51 -2.34 -1.58 4.01
N LEU A 52 -2.36 -1.53 2.68
CA LEU A 52 -1.28 -2.04 1.84
C LEU A 52 -0.75 -0.89 0.98
N LEU A 53 0.58 -0.69 1.00
CA LEU A 53 1.27 0.18 0.04
C LEU A 53 2.15 -0.70 -0.83
N THR A 54 2.08 -0.55 -2.14
CA THR A 54 2.92 -1.35 -3.04
C THR A 54 3.42 -0.55 -4.24
N ASP A 55 4.66 -0.81 -4.64
CA ASP A 55 5.17 -0.38 -5.92
C ASP A 55 4.60 -1.28 -7.03
N ILE A 56 4.69 -0.82 -8.27
CA ILE A 56 4.31 -1.62 -9.45
C ILE A 56 5.50 -2.44 -9.93
N ASN A 57 6.65 -1.79 -10.12
CA ASN A 57 7.81 -2.42 -10.76
C ASN A 57 8.61 -3.23 -9.74
N MET A 58 8.33 -4.52 -9.67
CA MET A 58 8.99 -5.46 -8.78
C MET A 58 9.29 -6.75 -9.52
N PRO A 59 10.36 -7.47 -9.15
CA PRO A 59 10.67 -8.75 -9.79
C PRO A 59 9.62 -9.81 -9.44
N MET A 60 9.47 -10.78 -10.33
CA MET A 60 8.61 -11.96 -10.18
C MET A 60 7.11 -11.65 -10.23
N MET A 61 6.64 -10.68 -9.47
CA MET A 61 5.23 -10.30 -9.44
C MET A 61 5.14 -8.79 -9.34
N ASP A 62 4.59 -8.13 -10.37
CA ASP A 62 4.41 -6.68 -10.31
C ASP A 62 3.26 -6.30 -9.36
N GLY A 63 3.24 -5.01 -8.98
CA GLY A 63 2.27 -4.53 -8.01
C GLY A 63 0.83 -4.59 -8.49
N LEU A 64 0.59 -4.46 -9.80
CA LEU A 64 -0.78 -4.55 -10.33
C LEU A 64 -1.33 -5.96 -10.16
N LYS A 65 -0.50 -6.97 -10.39
CA LYS A 65 -0.90 -8.35 -10.15
C LYS A 65 -1.15 -8.59 -8.67
N LEU A 66 -0.29 -8.03 -7.83
CA LEU A 66 -0.48 -8.15 -6.37
C LEU A 66 -1.84 -7.56 -5.96
N VAL A 67 -2.17 -6.36 -6.44
CA VAL A 67 -3.46 -5.73 -6.13
C VAL A 67 -4.62 -6.62 -6.57
N GLY A 68 -4.54 -7.18 -7.78
CA GLY A 68 -5.59 -8.07 -8.29
C GLY A 68 -5.78 -9.31 -7.42
N LEU A 69 -4.68 -9.94 -7.00
CA LEU A 69 -4.76 -11.12 -6.15
C LEU A 69 -5.32 -10.79 -4.78
N VAL A 70 -4.93 -9.65 -4.21
CA VAL A 70 -5.45 -9.19 -2.92
C VAL A 70 -6.96 -8.95 -3.02
N ARG A 71 -7.43 -8.32 -4.09
CA ARG A 71 -8.86 -8.04 -4.28
C ARG A 71 -9.68 -9.30 -4.48
N ASN A 72 -9.08 -10.37 -4.96
CA ASN A 72 -9.77 -11.65 -5.11
C ASN A 72 -9.86 -12.44 -3.79
N ASP A 73 -9.12 -12.03 -2.78
CA ASP A 73 -9.19 -12.64 -1.46
C ASP A 73 -10.39 -12.09 -0.69
N VAL A 74 -11.28 -12.99 -0.25
CA VAL A 74 -12.49 -12.61 0.47
C VAL A 74 -12.20 -11.76 1.70
N GLY A 75 -11.10 -12.04 2.38
CA GLY A 75 -10.70 -11.30 3.58
C GLY A 75 -10.19 -9.89 3.31
N TYR A 76 -9.87 -9.57 2.04
CA TYR A 76 -9.24 -8.31 1.70
C TYR A 76 -9.95 -7.51 0.60
N LYS A 77 -11.21 -7.77 0.38
CA LYS A 77 -11.97 -7.04 -0.64
C LYS A 77 -12.05 -5.54 -0.37
N LYS A 78 -11.99 -5.15 0.89
CA LYS A 78 -12.10 -3.74 1.29
C LYS A 78 -10.82 -3.17 1.87
N LEU A 79 -9.72 -3.91 1.80
CA LEU A 79 -8.43 -3.42 2.29
C LEU A 79 -8.04 -2.16 1.51
N PRO A 80 -7.77 -1.03 2.17
CA PRO A 80 -7.24 0.14 1.47
C PRO A 80 -5.88 -0.18 0.85
N ILE A 81 -5.71 0.17 -0.42
CA ILE A 81 -4.46 -0.08 -1.15
C ILE A 81 -3.99 1.22 -1.79
N ILE A 82 -2.72 1.57 -1.53
CA ILE A 82 -2.04 2.69 -2.17
C ILE A 82 -0.96 2.14 -3.08
N VAL A 83 -0.98 2.51 -4.36
CA VAL A 83 0.12 2.22 -5.28
C VAL A 83 1.08 3.40 -5.26
N VAL A 84 2.38 3.11 -5.06
CA VAL A 84 3.44 4.12 -4.99
C VAL A 84 4.50 3.74 -6.01
N THR A 85 4.64 4.52 -7.08
CA THR A 85 5.48 4.10 -8.20
C THR A 85 6.07 5.28 -8.97
N THR A 86 7.14 4.99 -9.75
CA THR A 86 7.69 5.97 -10.69
C THR A 86 6.87 6.05 -11.97
N GLU A 87 5.95 5.10 -12.21
CA GLU A 87 5.10 5.07 -13.39
C GLU A 87 4.03 6.17 -13.31
N GLY A 88 4.25 7.27 -14.04
CA GLY A 88 3.36 8.43 -13.94
C GLY A 88 2.28 8.53 -15.00
N SER A 89 2.14 7.53 -15.89
CA SER A 89 1.17 7.64 -16.99
C SER A 89 -0.27 7.51 -16.50
N ASN A 90 -1.18 8.24 -17.15
CA ASN A 90 -2.60 8.14 -16.81
C ASN A 90 -3.16 6.75 -17.10
N VAL A 91 -2.65 6.08 -18.12
CA VAL A 91 -3.09 4.72 -18.48
C VAL A 91 -2.81 3.75 -17.33
N THR A 92 -1.59 3.78 -16.81
CA THR A 92 -1.22 2.91 -15.68
C THR A 92 -2.00 3.27 -14.42
N ARG A 93 -2.19 4.55 -14.17
CA ARG A 93 -2.97 5.03 -13.03
C ARG A 93 -4.41 4.51 -13.09
N GLU A 94 -5.06 4.69 -14.23
CA GLU A 94 -6.44 4.22 -14.39
C GLU A 94 -6.55 2.71 -14.29
N ARG A 95 -5.56 2.00 -14.81
CA ARG A 95 -5.52 0.55 -14.71
C ARG A 95 -5.41 0.10 -13.26
N ALA A 96 -4.53 0.72 -12.48
CA ALA A 96 -4.36 0.40 -11.06
C ALA A 96 -5.65 0.64 -10.28
N LEU A 97 -6.28 1.79 -10.49
CA LEU A 97 -7.54 2.12 -9.83
C LEU A 97 -8.66 1.19 -10.26
N GLY A 98 -8.69 0.83 -11.55
CA GLY A 98 -9.70 -0.10 -12.08
C GLY A 98 -9.58 -1.50 -11.52
N ILE A 99 -8.37 -1.95 -11.18
CA ILE A 99 -8.14 -3.26 -10.57
C ILE A 99 -8.54 -3.25 -9.09
N GLY A 100 -8.53 -2.08 -8.46
CA GLY A 100 -8.99 -1.95 -7.09
C GLY A 100 -8.10 -1.17 -6.14
N ALA A 101 -7.06 -0.49 -6.65
CA ALA A 101 -6.27 0.41 -5.81
C ALA A 101 -7.12 1.62 -5.41
N ASN A 102 -6.96 2.10 -4.18
CA ASN A 102 -7.70 3.24 -3.68
C ASN A 102 -7.01 4.56 -4.03
N GLU A 103 -5.67 4.56 -4.06
CA GLU A 103 -4.88 5.75 -4.34
C GLU A 103 -3.67 5.38 -5.16
N TYR A 104 -3.18 6.37 -5.92
CA TYR A 104 -2.03 6.21 -6.80
C TYR A 104 -1.11 7.40 -6.61
N LEU A 105 0.07 7.16 -6.04
CA LEU A 105 1.04 8.20 -5.76
C LEU A 105 2.30 7.96 -6.59
N THR A 106 2.84 9.03 -7.20
CA THR A 106 4.06 8.92 -8.00
C THR A 106 5.28 9.35 -7.19
N LYS A 107 6.39 8.65 -7.43
CA LYS A 107 7.69 9.03 -6.87
C LYS A 107 8.28 10.18 -7.71
N PRO A 108 9.00 11.12 -7.11
CA PRO A 108 9.40 11.17 -5.70
C PRO A 108 8.24 11.53 -4.78
N LEU A 109 8.15 10.80 -3.68
CA LEU A 109 7.08 10.99 -2.72
C LEU A 109 7.30 12.23 -1.86
N GLN A 110 6.22 12.95 -1.63
CA GLN A 110 6.20 14.02 -0.64
C GLN A 110 5.62 13.46 0.66
N THR A 111 6.39 13.56 1.73
CA THR A 111 6.01 13.00 3.02
C THR A 111 4.63 13.48 3.48
N ALA A 112 4.38 14.79 3.36
CA ALA A 112 3.12 15.37 3.80
C ALA A 112 1.93 14.78 3.05
N LYS A 113 2.08 14.57 1.74
CA LYS A 113 1.01 13.99 0.94
C LYS A 113 0.76 12.55 1.29
N LEU A 114 1.82 11.77 1.47
CA LEU A 114 1.71 10.37 1.87
C LEU A 114 0.97 10.25 3.21
N ILE A 115 1.37 11.05 4.19
CA ILE A 115 0.74 11.03 5.51
C ILE A 115 -0.74 11.40 5.41
N ALA A 116 -1.09 12.41 4.61
CA ALA A 116 -2.47 12.84 4.47
C ALA A 116 -3.33 11.74 3.86
N VAL A 117 -2.83 11.05 2.84
CA VAL A 117 -3.55 9.95 2.18
C VAL A 117 -3.74 8.78 3.15
N VAL A 118 -2.69 8.39 3.85
CA VAL A 118 -2.76 7.29 4.80
C VAL A 118 -3.74 7.60 5.93
N ARG A 119 -3.66 8.81 6.49
CA ARG A 119 -4.57 9.24 7.54
C ARG A 119 -6.01 9.16 7.09
N ASN A 120 -6.30 9.64 5.88
CA ASN A 120 -7.64 9.62 5.33
C ASN A 120 -8.17 8.19 5.15
N LEU A 121 -7.35 7.29 4.63
CA LEU A 121 -7.76 5.91 4.41
C LEU A 121 -7.94 5.13 5.71
N LEU A 122 -7.22 5.48 6.75
CA LEU A 122 -7.31 4.81 8.05
C LEU A 122 -8.33 5.46 9.00
N ASP A 123 -8.97 6.55 8.58
CA ASP A 123 -9.97 7.23 9.40
C ASP A 123 -11.14 6.29 9.65
N PRO A 124 -11.49 6.01 10.93
CA PRO A 124 -12.57 5.09 11.25
C PRO A 124 -13.93 5.50 10.67
N GLU A 125 -14.21 6.80 10.58
CA GLU A 125 -15.46 7.27 10.02
C GLU A 125 -15.55 6.99 8.53
N ARG A 126 -14.47 7.18 7.80
CA ARG A 126 -14.41 6.85 6.39
C ARG A 126 -14.61 5.35 6.15
N ARG A 127 -14.05 4.52 7.04
CA ARG A 127 -14.09 3.06 6.90
C ARG A 127 -15.45 2.45 7.21
N ARG A 128 -16.35 3.21 7.80
CA ARG A 128 -17.72 2.76 8.06
C ARG A 128 -18.56 2.66 6.80
N ASP A 129 -18.21 3.44 5.81
CA ASP A 129 -18.94 3.45 4.53
C ASP A 129 -18.50 2.27 3.63
#